data_9fd3caac542574e72f6b55cbfd6b3040
#
_entry.id   9fd3caac542574e72f6b55cbfd6b3040
#
_cell.length_a   1.000
_cell.length_b   1.000
_cell.length_c   1.000
_cell.angle_alpha   90.00
_cell.angle_beta   90.00
_cell.angle_gamma   90.00
#
_symmetry.space_group_name_H-M   'P 1'
#
loop_
_entity.id
_entity.type
_entity.pdbx_description
1 polymer ?
#
loop_
_entity_poly.entity_id
_entity_poly.type
_entity_poly.pdbx_seq_one_letter_code
_entity_poly.pdbx_strand_id
1 'polypeptide(L)'
;MKERLQQLQQEALEKIEQANDLKALNDVRVAYLGKKSPITEVLRGMGALSPEERPIMGALVNDVREAIQRALEAKQATLEQEEVEKKLASEAIDVTLPGRPIRRGNHHPLTRVIEEIEDLFIGMGYTIAEGPEVEQDYYNFEALNLPKGHPARDMQDSFYITEEILLRTHTSPVQARTMEKHEGRGPVKIICPGKVYRRDNDDATHSHQFTQIEGLVVDENVRMSDLKGTLREFARKMFGEDRDIRFRPSFFPFTEPSVEVDVSCANCGGHGCNVCKGTGWIEILGAGMVHPNVLEMAGFDSKKYTGFAFGMGPERIAMLKYGIDDIRHFYQNDIRFLQQFNRV
;
A
#
# COMPACT_ATOMS: atom_id res chain seq x y z
N MET A 1 32.74 -21.57 -78.18
CA MET A 1 32.97 -20.74 -76.99
C MET A 1 31.71 -20.05 -76.50
N LYS A 2 30.96 -19.36 -77.32
CA LYS A 2 29.70 -18.64 -76.97
C LYS A 2 28.68 -19.57 -76.35
N GLU A 3 28.37 -20.70 -76.95
CA GLU A 3 27.42 -21.71 -76.40
C GLU A 3 27.87 -22.22 -75.05
N ARG A 4 29.13 -22.45 -74.79
CA ARG A 4 29.67 -22.90 -73.51
C ARG A 4 29.49 -21.87 -72.40
N LEU A 5 29.65 -20.56 -72.73
CA LEU A 5 29.40 -19.47 -71.79
C LEU A 5 27.91 -19.39 -71.39
N GLN A 6 27.01 -19.51 -72.35
CA GLN A 6 25.56 -19.53 -72.13
C GLN A 6 25.15 -20.72 -71.30
N GLN A 7 25.72 -21.88 -71.55
CA GLN A 7 25.50 -23.09 -70.77
C GLN A 7 25.97 -22.90 -69.30
N LEU A 8 27.19 -22.36 -69.12
CA LEU A 8 27.73 -22.06 -67.77
C LEU A 8 26.90 -21.03 -67.01
N GLN A 9 26.34 -20.03 -67.70
CA GLN A 9 25.43 -19.05 -67.11
C GLN A 9 24.15 -19.73 -66.61
N GLN A 10 23.55 -20.56 -67.44
CA GLN A 10 22.34 -21.26 -67.10
C GLN A 10 22.53 -22.24 -65.91
N GLU A 11 23.60 -23.02 -65.94
CA GLU A 11 23.99 -23.93 -64.87
C GLU A 11 24.24 -23.17 -63.53
N ALA A 12 24.86 -21.98 -63.62
CA ALA A 12 25.12 -21.15 -62.45
C ALA A 12 23.78 -20.58 -61.86
N LEU A 13 22.92 -20.07 -62.73
CA LEU A 13 21.61 -19.53 -62.28
C LEU A 13 20.72 -20.61 -61.65
N GLU A 14 20.64 -21.81 -62.22
CA GLU A 14 19.94 -22.95 -61.66
C GLU A 14 20.47 -23.32 -60.27
N LYS A 15 21.81 -23.36 -60.08
CA LYS A 15 22.43 -23.68 -58.78
C LYS A 15 22.23 -22.57 -57.76
N ILE A 16 22.21 -21.29 -58.18
CA ILE A 16 21.88 -20.16 -57.33
C ILE A 16 20.43 -20.29 -56.81
N GLU A 17 19.51 -20.64 -57.69
CA GLU A 17 18.09 -20.80 -57.32
C GLU A 17 17.90 -21.95 -56.34
N GLN A 18 18.62 -23.06 -56.52
CA GLN A 18 18.60 -24.26 -55.63
C GLN A 18 19.32 -24.07 -54.31
N ALA A 19 20.10 -23.01 -54.12
CA ALA A 19 20.80 -22.75 -52.87
C ALA A 19 19.81 -22.39 -51.74
N ASN A 20 19.84 -23.18 -50.67
CA ASN A 20 18.91 -23.03 -49.52
C ASN A 20 19.53 -22.36 -48.29
N ASP A 21 20.83 -22.09 -48.34
CA ASP A 21 21.55 -21.37 -47.29
C ASP A 21 22.69 -20.54 -47.84
N LEU A 22 23.19 -19.61 -47.03
CA LEU A 22 24.29 -18.69 -47.43
C LEU A 22 25.61 -19.42 -47.73
N LYS A 23 25.85 -20.59 -47.14
CA LYS A 23 27.05 -21.38 -47.37
C LYS A 23 26.98 -22.03 -48.73
N ALA A 24 25.88 -22.69 -49.10
CA ALA A 24 25.67 -23.26 -50.43
C ALA A 24 25.76 -22.17 -51.52
N LEU A 25 25.19 -21.01 -51.28
CA LEU A 25 25.26 -19.89 -52.18
C LEU A 25 26.69 -19.36 -52.38
N ASN A 26 27.50 -19.31 -51.31
CA ASN A 26 28.91 -18.95 -51.41
C ASN A 26 29.74 -20.01 -52.16
N ASP A 27 29.44 -21.29 -52.01
CA ASP A 27 30.07 -22.37 -52.73
C ASP A 27 29.82 -22.24 -54.25
N VAL A 28 28.58 -21.88 -54.63
CA VAL A 28 28.26 -21.59 -56.04
C VAL A 28 29.02 -20.35 -56.52
N ARG A 29 29.15 -19.31 -55.73
CA ARG A 29 29.94 -18.12 -56.06
C ARG A 29 31.40 -18.48 -56.32
N VAL A 30 32.01 -19.28 -55.46
CA VAL A 30 33.41 -19.75 -55.63
C VAL A 30 33.56 -20.63 -56.85
N ALA A 31 32.61 -21.52 -57.14
CA ALA A 31 32.65 -22.46 -58.26
C ALA A 31 32.59 -21.70 -59.64
N TYR A 32 31.75 -20.65 -59.74
CA TYR A 32 31.54 -19.97 -61.04
C TYR A 32 32.26 -18.63 -61.19
N LEU A 33 32.54 -17.91 -60.12
CA LEU A 33 33.24 -16.61 -60.16
C LEU A 33 34.65 -16.65 -59.54
N GLY A 34 35.07 -17.77 -58.98
CA GLY A 34 36.38 -17.92 -58.36
C GLY A 34 37.54 -17.91 -59.37
N LYS A 35 38.77 -17.78 -58.86
CA LYS A 35 40.02 -17.69 -59.69
C LYS A 35 40.27 -18.92 -60.57
N LYS A 36 39.71 -20.07 -60.24
CA LYS A 36 39.83 -21.32 -60.98
C LYS A 36 38.50 -21.76 -61.61
N SER A 37 37.56 -20.85 -61.77
CA SER A 37 36.26 -21.16 -62.32
C SER A 37 36.29 -21.46 -63.82
N PRO A 38 35.33 -22.22 -64.37
CA PRO A 38 35.19 -22.48 -65.79
C PRO A 38 35.08 -21.20 -66.63
N ILE A 39 34.46 -20.12 -66.09
CA ILE A 39 34.36 -18.80 -66.73
C ILE A 39 35.79 -18.19 -66.87
N THR A 40 36.60 -18.33 -65.83
CA THR A 40 38.00 -17.81 -65.87
C THR A 40 38.86 -18.65 -66.82
N GLU A 41 38.59 -19.93 -66.99
CA GLU A 41 39.29 -20.76 -68.03
C GLU A 41 38.92 -20.31 -69.44
N VAL A 42 37.62 -20.00 -69.69
CA VAL A 42 37.20 -19.42 -70.99
C VAL A 42 37.89 -18.12 -71.25
N LEU A 43 38.09 -17.21 -70.28
CA LEU A 43 38.85 -15.97 -70.37
C LEU A 43 40.33 -16.23 -70.79
N ARG A 44 40.95 -17.23 -70.16
CA ARG A 44 42.34 -17.61 -70.52
C ARG A 44 42.47 -18.11 -71.97
N GLY A 45 41.46 -18.85 -72.43
CA GLY A 45 41.40 -19.39 -73.78
C GLY A 45 41.20 -18.32 -74.90
N MET A 46 40.80 -17.10 -74.53
CA MET A 46 40.60 -16.02 -75.48
C MET A 46 41.92 -15.57 -76.22
N GLY A 47 43.09 -15.95 -75.71
CA GLY A 47 44.35 -15.68 -76.32
C GLY A 47 44.52 -16.31 -77.73
N ALA A 48 43.73 -17.36 -78.03
CA ALA A 48 43.75 -18.04 -79.33
C ALA A 48 42.79 -17.47 -80.41
N LEU A 49 41.97 -16.42 -80.05
CA LEU A 49 40.96 -15.80 -80.90
C LEU A 49 41.61 -14.67 -81.73
N SER A 50 40.97 -14.35 -82.90
CA SER A 50 41.38 -13.21 -83.78
C SER A 50 41.27 -11.89 -83.05
N PRO A 51 42.02 -10.86 -83.39
CA PRO A 51 41.98 -9.51 -82.83
C PRO A 51 40.58 -8.87 -82.83
N GLU A 52 39.72 -9.21 -83.78
CA GLU A 52 38.37 -8.69 -83.96
C GLU A 52 37.35 -9.43 -83.03
N GLU A 53 37.56 -10.69 -82.75
CA GLU A 53 36.67 -11.49 -81.93
C GLU A 53 36.92 -11.35 -80.40
N ARG A 54 38.11 -10.93 -79.98
CA ARG A 54 38.46 -10.80 -78.56
C ARG A 54 37.62 -9.77 -77.83
N PRO A 55 37.34 -8.57 -78.33
CA PRO A 55 36.51 -7.60 -77.61
C PRO A 55 35.08 -8.06 -77.48
N ILE A 56 34.50 -8.71 -78.49
CA ILE A 56 33.12 -9.25 -78.45
C ILE A 56 33.01 -10.34 -77.45
N MET A 57 33.95 -11.24 -77.36
CA MET A 57 33.96 -12.32 -76.44
C MET A 57 34.22 -11.82 -74.99
N GLY A 58 35.07 -10.80 -74.82
CA GLY A 58 35.32 -10.16 -73.54
C GLY A 58 34.06 -9.47 -72.97
N ALA A 59 33.31 -8.78 -73.80
CA ALA A 59 32.03 -8.19 -73.44
C ALA A 59 31.03 -9.29 -72.96
N LEU A 60 30.90 -10.37 -73.74
CA LEU A 60 30.02 -11.45 -73.42
C LEU A 60 30.35 -12.15 -72.06
N VAL A 61 31.64 -12.37 -71.78
CA VAL A 61 32.11 -12.92 -70.51
C VAL A 61 31.77 -11.97 -69.36
N ASN A 62 31.93 -10.65 -69.55
CA ASN A 62 31.53 -9.68 -68.50
C ASN A 62 30.05 -9.68 -68.29
N ASP A 63 29.21 -9.69 -69.33
CA ASP A 63 27.75 -9.76 -69.20
C ASP A 63 27.31 -10.99 -68.45
N VAL A 64 27.90 -12.17 -68.70
CA VAL A 64 27.60 -13.45 -67.96
C VAL A 64 28.03 -13.31 -66.53
N ARG A 65 29.22 -12.77 -66.25
CA ARG A 65 29.66 -12.54 -64.85
C ARG A 65 28.76 -11.60 -64.08
N GLU A 66 28.36 -10.50 -64.68
CA GLU A 66 27.43 -9.53 -64.06
C GLU A 66 26.05 -10.14 -63.82
N ALA A 67 25.54 -10.97 -64.76
CA ALA A 67 24.26 -11.65 -64.60
C ALA A 67 24.31 -12.63 -63.42
N ILE A 68 25.39 -13.42 -63.33
CA ILE A 68 25.59 -14.35 -62.18
C ILE A 68 25.77 -13.58 -60.88
N GLN A 69 26.53 -12.46 -60.88
CA GLN A 69 26.75 -11.65 -59.70
C GLN A 69 25.44 -11.06 -59.17
N ARG A 70 24.62 -10.47 -60.05
CA ARG A 70 23.31 -9.93 -59.69
C ARG A 70 22.37 -10.99 -59.12
N ALA A 71 22.37 -12.19 -59.72
CA ALA A 71 21.55 -13.31 -59.21
C ALA A 71 22.02 -13.78 -57.83
N LEU A 72 23.35 -13.82 -57.58
CA LEU A 72 23.92 -14.15 -56.26
C LEU A 72 23.51 -13.13 -55.20
N GLU A 73 23.64 -11.82 -55.51
CA GLU A 73 23.28 -10.75 -54.60
C GLU A 73 21.76 -10.75 -54.26
N ALA A 74 20.92 -10.94 -55.26
CA ALA A 74 19.47 -11.06 -55.04
C ALA A 74 19.11 -12.27 -54.15
N LYS A 75 19.70 -13.44 -54.43
CA LYS A 75 19.45 -14.65 -53.63
C LYS A 75 20.01 -14.52 -52.21
N GLN A 76 21.18 -13.89 -52.06
CA GLN A 76 21.77 -13.61 -50.74
C GLN A 76 20.85 -12.75 -49.91
N ALA A 77 20.35 -11.64 -50.44
CA ALA A 77 19.39 -10.77 -49.73
C ALA A 77 18.13 -11.54 -49.30
N THR A 78 17.61 -12.42 -50.18
CA THR A 78 16.43 -13.25 -49.83
C THR A 78 16.74 -14.21 -48.69
N LEU A 79 17.86 -14.93 -48.73
CA LEU A 79 18.24 -15.86 -47.68
C LEU A 79 18.54 -15.18 -46.35
N GLU A 80 19.18 -14.02 -46.36
CA GLU A 80 19.42 -13.21 -45.17
C GLU A 80 18.09 -12.72 -44.53
N GLN A 81 17.13 -12.30 -45.34
CA GLN A 81 15.81 -11.90 -44.85
C GLN A 81 15.04 -13.09 -44.27
N GLU A 82 15.05 -14.25 -44.94
CA GLU A 82 14.43 -15.47 -44.40
C GLU A 82 15.05 -15.92 -43.07
N GLU A 83 16.35 -15.78 -42.90
CA GLU A 83 17.05 -16.09 -41.66
C GLU A 83 16.65 -15.13 -40.55
N VAL A 84 16.53 -13.82 -40.82
CA VAL A 84 16.04 -12.83 -39.90
C VAL A 84 14.59 -13.11 -39.52
N GLU A 85 13.71 -13.41 -40.48
CA GLU A 85 12.30 -13.72 -40.20
C GLU A 85 12.16 -15.00 -39.33
N LYS A 86 12.93 -16.04 -39.60
CA LYS A 86 12.97 -17.25 -38.80
C LYS A 86 13.42 -16.97 -37.36
N LYS A 87 14.44 -16.13 -37.21
CA LYS A 87 14.94 -15.70 -35.91
C LYS A 87 13.87 -14.91 -35.15
N LEU A 88 13.27 -13.90 -35.78
CA LEU A 88 12.20 -13.13 -35.18
C LEU A 88 11.01 -13.97 -34.75
N ALA A 89 10.61 -14.94 -35.60
CA ALA A 89 9.55 -15.87 -35.26
C ALA A 89 9.89 -16.77 -34.06
N SER A 90 11.15 -17.21 -33.95
CA SER A 90 11.61 -18.03 -32.82
C SER A 90 11.78 -17.25 -31.52
N GLU A 91 12.01 -15.96 -31.58
CA GLU A 91 12.17 -15.04 -30.46
C GLU A 91 10.85 -14.35 -30.05
N ALA A 92 9.76 -14.59 -30.78
CA ALA A 92 8.45 -14.02 -30.47
C ALA A 92 7.96 -14.47 -29.10
N ILE A 93 7.66 -13.51 -28.23
CA ILE A 93 7.09 -13.75 -26.90
C ILE A 93 5.64 -13.31 -26.89
N ASP A 94 4.80 -14.04 -26.17
CA ASP A 94 3.42 -13.63 -25.95
C ASP A 94 3.37 -12.51 -24.92
N VAL A 95 3.19 -11.29 -25.42
CA VAL A 95 3.10 -10.07 -24.58
C VAL A 95 1.77 -9.97 -23.82
N THR A 96 0.80 -10.85 -24.08
CA THR A 96 -0.47 -10.89 -23.35
C THR A 96 -0.38 -11.69 -22.06
N LEU A 97 0.69 -12.47 -21.88
CA LEU A 97 0.91 -13.19 -20.64
C LEU A 97 1.11 -12.21 -19.49
N PRO A 98 0.38 -12.40 -18.36
CA PRO A 98 0.53 -11.52 -17.21
C PRO A 98 1.94 -11.65 -16.62
N GLY A 99 2.54 -10.51 -16.29
CA GLY A 99 3.81 -10.45 -15.57
C GLY A 99 3.70 -11.10 -14.16
N ARG A 100 4.83 -11.31 -13.50
CA ARG A 100 4.83 -11.76 -12.09
C ARG A 100 4.10 -10.72 -11.24
N PRO A 101 3.03 -11.08 -10.52
CA PRO A 101 2.34 -10.16 -9.62
C PRO A 101 3.29 -9.76 -8.50
N ILE A 102 3.56 -8.47 -8.38
CA ILE A 102 4.29 -7.91 -7.24
C ILE A 102 3.27 -7.77 -6.10
N ARG A 103 3.43 -8.55 -5.03
CA ARG A 103 2.63 -8.40 -3.82
C ARG A 103 3.05 -7.11 -3.12
N ARG A 104 2.16 -6.13 -3.09
CA ARG A 104 2.34 -4.92 -2.28
C ARG A 104 1.84 -5.21 -0.87
N GLY A 105 2.61 -4.77 0.14
CA GLY A 105 2.14 -4.75 1.52
C GLY A 105 1.09 -3.64 1.69
N ASN A 106 0.24 -3.79 2.69
CA ASN A 106 -0.73 -2.77 3.11
C ASN A 106 -0.60 -2.53 4.61
N HIS A 107 -1.10 -1.37 5.05
CA HIS A 107 -1.23 -1.11 6.47
C HIS A 107 -2.23 -2.10 7.10
N HIS A 108 -1.94 -2.49 8.33
CA HIS A 108 -2.87 -3.25 9.14
C HIS A 108 -4.21 -2.48 9.27
N PRO A 109 -5.40 -3.13 9.24
CA PRO A 109 -6.68 -2.43 9.30
C PRO A 109 -6.82 -1.51 10.51
N LEU A 110 -6.26 -1.91 11.65
CA LEU A 110 -6.24 -1.07 12.85
C LEU A 110 -5.37 0.17 12.67
N THR A 111 -4.17 0.03 12.09
CA THR A 111 -3.28 1.17 11.80
C THR A 111 -3.98 2.19 10.91
N ARG A 112 -4.69 1.75 9.87
CA ARG A 112 -5.45 2.66 8.98
C ARG A 112 -6.53 3.44 9.72
N VAL A 113 -7.25 2.78 10.63
CA VAL A 113 -8.28 3.46 11.44
C VAL A 113 -7.66 4.46 12.40
N ILE A 114 -6.51 4.13 13.01
CA ILE A 114 -5.77 5.04 13.90
C ILE A 114 -5.31 6.27 13.12
N GLU A 115 -4.64 6.08 11.97
CA GLU A 115 -4.18 7.17 11.10
C GLU A 115 -5.34 8.07 10.65
N GLU A 116 -6.48 7.49 10.28
CA GLU A 116 -7.67 8.24 9.88
C GLU A 116 -8.24 9.09 11.04
N ILE A 117 -8.24 8.55 12.27
CA ILE A 117 -8.65 9.29 13.46
C ILE A 117 -7.66 10.41 13.76
N GLU A 118 -6.36 10.15 13.69
CA GLU A 118 -5.31 11.13 13.91
C GLU A 118 -5.41 12.29 12.92
N ASP A 119 -5.52 12.01 11.62
CA ASP A 119 -5.67 12.99 10.56
C ASP A 119 -6.90 13.88 10.77
N LEU A 120 -8.02 13.26 11.19
CA LEU A 120 -9.25 13.99 11.47
C LEU A 120 -9.06 14.98 12.63
N PHE A 121 -8.46 14.55 13.74
CA PHE A 121 -8.26 15.42 14.90
C PHE A 121 -7.16 16.47 14.65
N ILE A 122 -6.09 16.14 13.90
CA ILE A 122 -5.11 17.12 13.43
C ILE A 122 -5.80 18.21 12.60
N GLY A 123 -6.71 17.81 11.70
CA GLY A 123 -7.53 18.74 10.93
C GLY A 123 -8.42 19.64 11.78
N MET A 124 -8.80 19.21 12.98
CA MET A 124 -9.53 20.03 13.97
C MET A 124 -8.60 20.87 14.87
N GLY A 125 -7.27 20.82 14.65
CA GLY A 125 -6.27 21.58 15.42
C GLY A 125 -5.80 20.90 16.70
N TYR A 126 -5.92 19.59 16.82
CA TYR A 126 -5.30 18.81 17.89
C TYR A 126 -3.85 18.46 17.54
N THR A 127 -3.02 18.27 18.55
CA THR A 127 -1.68 17.71 18.42
C THR A 127 -1.63 16.30 18.99
N ILE A 128 -0.78 15.44 18.44
CA ILE A 128 -0.58 14.08 18.96
C ILE A 128 0.41 14.17 20.13
N ALA A 129 0.03 13.56 21.25
CA ALA A 129 0.87 13.42 22.43
C ALA A 129 1.12 11.94 22.72
N GLU A 130 2.36 11.59 23.00
CA GLU A 130 2.79 10.23 23.32
C GLU A 130 3.35 10.15 24.75
N GLY A 131 3.29 8.95 25.33
CA GLY A 131 3.83 8.66 26.65
C GLY A 131 4.15 7.18 26.85
N PRO A 132 4.78 6.81 27.97
CA PRO A 132 5.23 5.46 28.23
C PRO A 132 4.08 4.48 28.45
N GLU A 133 4.25 3.24 28.00
CA GLU A 133 3.32 2.13 28.28
C GLU A 133 3.49 1.56 29.70
N VAL A 134 4.73 1.55 30.19
CA VAL A 134 5.07 1.25 31.59
C VAL A 134 4.97 2.55 32.37
N GLU A 135 4.00 2.65 33.26
CA GLU A 135 3.62 3.93 33.85
C GLU A 135 3.67 3.85 35.39
N GLN A 136 3.78 5.01 36.00
CA GLN A 136 3.65 5.14 37.45
C GLN A 136 2.18 5.15 37.87
N ASP A 137 1.88 4.51 39.00
CA ASP A 137 0.56 4.48 39.60
C ASP A 137 -0.03 5.88 39.79
N TYR A 138 0.82 6.85 40.15
CA TYR A 138 0.44 8.24 40.29
C TYR A 138 -0.25 8.79 39.03
N TYR A 139 0.38 8.65 37.86
CA TYR A 139 -0.20 9.16 36.60
C TYR A 139 -1.37 8.34 36.09
N ASN A 140 -1.34 7.02 36.35
CA ASN A 140 -2.42 6.14 35.88
C ASN A 140 -3.69 6.28 36.72
N PHE A 141 -3.58 6.73 37.97
CA PHE A 141 -4.70 6.80 38.91
C PHE A 141 -4.77 8.09 39.73
N GLU A 142 -3.78 8.41 40.56
CA GLU A 142 -3.91 9.51 41.54
C GLU A 142 -4.12 10.86 40.84
N ALA A 143 -3.31 11.19 39.83
CA ALA A 143 -3.45 12.41 39.03
C ALA A 143 -4.77 12.52 38.27
N LEU A 144 -5.52 11.43 38.21
CA LEU A 144 -6.83 11.32 37.56
C LEU A 144 -7.99 11.21 38.55
N ASN A 145 -7.81 11.75 39.76
CA ASN A 145 -8.83 11.75 40.82
C ASN A 145 -9.19 10.32 41.33
N LEU A 146 -8.25 9.37 41.27
CA LEU A 146 -8.38 8.00 41.72
C LEU A 146 -7.37 7.73 42.85
N PRO A 147 -7.57 8.20 44.10
CA PRO A 147 -6.62 8.01 45.19
C PRO A 147 -6.47 6.54 45.56
N LYS A 148 -5.39 6.22 46.29
CA LYS A 148 -5.17 4.85 46.79
C LYS A 148 -6.37 4.37 47.62
N GLY A 149 -6.84 3.13 47.34
CA GLY A 149 -8.02 2.56 47.98
C GLY A 149 -9.37 2.95 47.36
N HIS A 150 -9.40 3.71 46.29
CA HIS A 150 -10.64 4.03 45.59
C HIS A 150 -11.22 2.77 44.89
N PRO A 151 -12.51 2.41 45.06
CA PRO A 151 -13.09 1.19 44.47
C PRO A 151 -12.98 1.10 42.94
N ALA A 152 -12.96 2.21 42.24
CA ALA A 152 -12.81 2.23 40.78
C ALA A 152 -11.44 1.74 40.28
N ARG A 153 -10.41 1.63 41.15
CA ARG A 153 -9.13 1.00 40.78
C ARG A 153 -9.26 -0.50 40.58
N ASP A 154 -10.05 -1.15 41.41
CA ASP A 154 -10.29 -2.61 41.35
C ASP A 154 -11.08 -3.00 40.09
N MET A 155 -11.87 -2.08 39.57
CA MET A 155 -12.61 -2.26 38.32
C MET A 155 -11.72 -2.28 37.05
N GLN A 156 -10.46 -1.83 37.13
CA GLN A 156 -9.58 -1.75 35.98
C GLN A 156 -8.55 -2.88 35.86
N ASP A 157 -8.67 -3.93 36.64
CA ASP A 157 -7.84 -5.15 36.55
C ASP A 157 -6.44 -4.95 35.95
N SER A 158 -5.55 -4.28 36.72
CA SER A 158 -4.29 -3.76 36.22
C SER A 158 -3.14 -4.78 36.30
N PHE A 159 -2.22 -4.74 35.34
CA PHE A 159 -0.95 -5.48 35.42
C PHE A 159 0.10 -4.65 36.15
N TYR A 160 0.33 -4.94 37.41
CA TYR A 160 1.39 -4.31 38.20
C TYR A 160 2.72 -5.03 38.04
N ILE A 161 3.80 -4.24 37.85
CA ILE A 161 5.20 -4.69 37.85
C ILE A 161 5.75 -4.58 39.26
N THR A 162 5.46 -3.47 39.94
CA THR A 162 5.73 -3.21 41.36
C THR A 162 4.49 -2.56 41.97
N GLU A 163 4.52 -2.23 43.24
CA GLU A 163 3.40 -1.53 43.91
C GLU A 163 3.13 -0.12 43.32
N GLU A 164 4.13 0.47 42.64
CA GLU A 164 4.05 1.83 42.08
C GLU A 164 4.18 1.90 40.56
N ILE A 165 4.47 0.78 39.91
CA ILE A 165 4.69 0.71 38.46
C ILE A 165 3.77 -0.36 37.84
N LEU A 166 3.06 0.00 36.79
CA LEU A 166 2.12 -0.87 36.09
C LEU A 166 2.16 -0.67 34.57
N LEU A 167 1.56 -1.57 33.82
CA LEU A 167 1.18 -1.32 32.44
C LEU A 167 -0.06 -0.44 32.46
N ARG A 168 -0.03 0.70 31.75
CA ARG A 168 -1.13 1.66 31.73
C ARG A 168 -2.44 1.02 31.27
N THR A 169 -3.54 1.32 31.98
CA THR A 169 -4.88 0.78 31.69
C THR A 169 -5.68 1.65 30.71
N HIS A 170 -5.20 2.84 30.47
CA HIS A 170 -5.74 3.87 29.55
C HIS A 170 -4.63 4.84 29.14
N THR A 171 -4.90 5.69 28.18
CA THR A 171 -3.90 6.70 27.73
C THR A 171 -4.00 8.03 28.46
N SER A 172 -4.91 8.15 29.46
CA SER A 172 -5.06 9.35 30.32
C SER A 172 -3.78 9.80 31.05
N PRO A 173 -2.82 8.91 31.43
CA PRO A 173 -1.52 9.35 31.94
C PRO A 173 -0.81 10.35 31.04
N VAL A 174 -0.95 10.20 29.71
CA VAL A 174 -0.35 11.13 28.75
C VAL A 174 -1.03 12.50 28.83
N GLN A 175 -2.34 12.55 29.09
CA GLN A 175 -3.07 13.80 29.30
C GLN A 175 -2.55 14.50 30.58
N ALA A 176 -2.42 13.78 31.72
CA ALA A 176 -1.90 14.34 32.96
C ALA A 176 -0.46 14.90 32.78
N ARG A 177 0.43 14.11 32.17
CA ARG A 177 1.81 14.53 31.88
C ARG A 177 1.88 15.75 30.97
N THR A 178 0.99 15.84 29.98
CA THR A 178 0.94 16.98 29.06
C THR A 178 0.43 18.22 29.77
N MET A 179 -0.61 18.12 30.56
CA MET A 179 -1.10 19.24 31.37
C MET A 179 -0.02 19.78 32.33
N GLU A 180 0.69 18.90 33.03
CA GLU A 180 1.82 19.32 33.90
C GLU A 180 2.90 20.10 33.13
N LYS A 181 3.27 19.64 31.91
CA LYS A 181 4.25 20.36 31.07
C LYS A 181 3.79 21.76 30.66
N HIS A 182 2.49 22.02 30.65
CA HIS A 182 1.92 23.32 30.38
C HIS A 182 1.94 24.28 31.56
N GLU A 183 2.35 23.81 32.78
CA GLU A 183 2.52 24.62 33.98
C GLU A 183 1.30 25.51 34.29
N GLY A 184 0.10 24.95 34.17
CA GLY A 184 -1.15 25.66 34.43
C GLY A 184 -1.54 26.71 33.39
N ARG A 185 -0.96 26.67 32.20
CA ARG A 185 -1.23 27.61 31.10
C ARG A 185 -1.87 26.90 29.92
N GLY A 186 -3.07 27.34 29.54
CA GLY A 186 -3.75 26.85 28.33
C GLY A 186 -3.40 27.67 27.07
N PRO A 187 -3.91 27.27 25.89
CA PRO A 187 -4.73 26.08 25.68
C PRO A 187 -3.94 24.77 25.60
N VAL A 188 -4.55 23.67 26.02
CA VAL A 188 -4.12 22.28 25.74
C VAL A 188 -5.15 21.66 24.82
N LYS A 189 -4.72 21.09 23.70
CA LYS A 189 -5.60 20.43 22.74
C LYS A 189 -4.87 19.26 22.08
N ILE A 190 -5.06 18.08 22.62
CA ILE A 190 -4.28 16.87 22.25
C ILE A 190 -5.16 15.65 22.03
N ILE A 191 -4.64 14.71 21.24
CA ILE A 191 -5.04 13.31 21.25
C ILE A 191 -3.86 12.43 21.66
N CYS A 192 -4.15 11.34 22.34
CA CYS A 192 -3.17 10.42 22.90
C CYS A 192 -3.45 8.99 22.40
N PRO A 193 -2.98 8.62 21.19
CA PRO A 193 -3.06 7.23 20.72
C PRO A 193 -2.04 6.36 21.44
N GLY A 194 -2.40 5.12 21.75
CA GLY A 194 -1.46 4.18 22.31
C GLY A 194 -2.07 2.87 22.79
N LYS A 195 -1.20 1.88 23.00
CA LYS A 195 -1.57 0.58 23.57
C LYS A 195 -1.85 0.72 25.06
N VAL A 196 -2.82 -0.05 25.51
CA VAL A 196 -3.25 -0.15 26.91
C VAL A 196 -3.48 -1.60 27.28
N TYR A 197 -3.47 -1.89 28.60
CA TYR A 197 -3.41 -3.25 29.10
C TYR A 197 -4.38 -3.42 30.29
N ARG A 198 -5.21 -4.47 30.23
CA ARG A 198 -6.12 -4.86 31.31
C ARG A 198 -6.11 -6.36 31.46
N ARG A 199 -6.27 -6.88 32.68
CA ARG A 199 -6.31 -8.33 32.95
C ARG A 199 -7.65 -8.97 32.56
N ASP A 200 -8.26 -8.48 31.48
CA ASP A 200 -9.46 -9.06 30.91
C ASP A 200 -9.16 -10.41 30.25
N ASN A 201 -10.12 -11.32 30.28
CA ASN A 201 -10.05 -12.53 29.48
C ASN A 201 -10.29 -12.21 28.00
N ASP A 202 -9.50 -12.82 27.13
CA ASP A 202 -9.67 -12.65 25.69
C ASP A 202 -10.93 -13.34 25.19
N ASP A 203 -11.87 -12.55 24.66
CA ASP A 203 -13.08 -13.03 23.99
C ASP A 203 -13.30 -12.29 22.66
N ALA A 204 -14.48 -12.39 22.06
CA ALA A 204 -14.79 -11.74 20.79
C ALA A 204 -14.83 -10.19 20.90
N THR A 205 -14.94 -9.64 22.10
CA THR A 205 -15.13 -8.20 22.36
C THR A 205 -14.08 -7.58 23.27
N HIS A 206 -13.31 -8.40 23.99
CA HIS A 206 -12.29 -7.99 24.93
C HIS A 206 -10.94 -8.62 24.58
N SER A 207 -9.87 -7.87 24.85
CA SER A 207 -8.48 -8.34 24.77
C SER A 207 -7.67 -7.74 25.91
N HIS A 208 -6.77 -8.53 26.49
CA HIS A 208 -5.86 -8.06 27.54
C HIS A 208 -4.94 -6.93 27.08
N GLN A 209 -4.73 -6.81 25.78
CA GLN A 209 -4.03 -5.71 25.13
C GLN A 209 -4.93 -5.16 24.04
N PHE A 210 -5.12 -3.84 24.02
CA PHE A 210 -5.86 -3.14 22.96
C PHE A 210 -5.31 -1.73 22.78
N THR A 211 -5.83 -0.99 21.80
CA THR A 211 -5.44 0.39 21.56
C THR A 211 -6.52 1.33 22.09
N GLN A 212 -6.09 2.48 22.58
CA GLN A 212 -7.00 3.56 22.96
C GLN A 212 -6.50 4.87 22.35
N ILE A 213 -7.44 5.71 21.93
CA ILE A 213 -7.18 7.10 21.57
C ILE A 213 -8.02 7.96 22.50
N GLU A 214 -7.36 8.74 23.34
CA GLU A 214 -8.03 9.71 24.18
C GLU A 214 -7.76 11.12 23.66
N GLY A 215 -8.74 12.00 23.82
CA GLY A 215 -8.60 13.41 23.52
C GLY A 215 -8.82 14.27 24.75
N LEU A 216 -8.09 15.38 24.81
CA LEU A 216 -8.19 16.38 25.87
C LEU A 216 -8.20 17.78 25.28
N VAL A 217 -9.12 18.59 25.75
CA VAL A 217 -9.11 20.05 25.53
C VAL A 217 -9.20 20.74 26.89
N VAL A 218 -8.28 21.65 27.19
CA VAL A 218 -8.32 22.52 28.37
C VAL A 218 -8.08 23.97 27.90
N ASP A 219 -9.02 24.84 28.17
CA ASP A 219 -8.92 26.27 27.84
C ASP A 219 -9.91 27.05 28.73
N GLU A 220 -9.93 28.37 28.58
CA GLU A 220 -10.93 29.22 29.23
C GLU A 220 -12.32 28.99 28.60
N ASN A 221 -13.36 28.86 29.43
CA ASN A 221 -14.76 28.73 29.01
C ASN A 221 -15.12 27.52 28.11
N VAL A 222 -14.38 26.43 28.15
CA VAL A 222 -14.75 25.17 27.46
C VAL A 222 -16.03 24.61 28.05
N ARG A 223 -16.96 24.18 27.20
CA ARG A 223 -18.32 23.76 27.60
C ARG A 223 -18.65 22.37 27.07
N MET A 224 -19.66 21.73 27.68
CA MET A 224 -20.21 20.45 27.22
C MET A 224 -20.73 20.50 25.77
N SER A 225 -21.18 21.70 25.30
CA SER A 225 -21.56 21.91 23.90
C SER A 225 -20.39 21.75 22.93
N ASP A 226 -19.18 22.14 23.37
CA ASP A 226 -17.98 22.05 22.54
C ASP A 226 -17.54 20.59 22.41
N LEU A 227 -17.61 19.80 23.50
CA LEU A 227 -17.45 18.36 23.44
C LEU A 227 -18.47 17.73 22.47
N LYS A 228 -19.75 18.08 22.60
CA LYS A 228 -20.80 17.55 21.72
C LYS A 228 -20.55 17.91 20.25
N GLY A 229 -20.14 19.13 19.96
CA GLY A 229 -19.80 19.57 18.61
C GLY A 229 -18.64 18.78 18.02
N THR A 230 -17.55 18.64 18.78
CA THR A 230 -16.35 17.84 18.39
C THR A 230 -16.71 16.39 18.08
N LEU A 231 -17.44 15.75 18.98
CA LEU A 231 -17.79 14.32 18.80
C LEU A 231 -18.84 14.09 17.71
N ARG A 232 -19.71 15.07 17.42
CA ARG A 232 -20.62 15.00 16.28
C ARG A 232 -19.86 15.04 14.97
N GLU A 233 -18.89 15.95 14.85
CA GLU A 233 -18.05 16.03 13.64
C GLU A 233 -17.23 14.77 13.45
N PHE A 234 -16.63 14.25 14.52
CA PHE A 234 -15.96 12.96 14.51
C PHE A 234 -16.87 11.83 14.00
N ALA A 235 -18.07 11.70 14.56
CA ALA A 235 -18.99 10.62 14.19
C ALA A 235 -19.42 10.70 12.72
N ARG A 236 -19.66 11.91 12.20
CA ARG A 236 -20.02 12.13 10.80
C ARG A 236 -18.89 11.76 9.85
N LYS A 237 -17.67 12.17 10.16
CA LYS A 237 -16.50 11.86 9.31
C LYS A 237 -16.15 10.37 9.34
N MET A 238 -16.27 9.71 10.49
CA MET A 238 -15.91 8.30 10.62
C MET A 238 -16.99 7.32 10.12
N PHE A 239 -18.26 7.66 10.29
CA PHE A 239 -19.38 6.74 10.07
C PHE A 239 -20.39 7.21 9.01
N GLY A 240 -20.21 8.42 8.45
CA GLY A 240 -21.04 9.01 7.41
C GLY A 240 -21.83 10.23 7.87
N GLU A 241 -22.09 11.17 6.94
CA GLU A 241 -22.68 12.49 7.19
C GLU A 241 -24.09 12.43 7.84
N ASP A 242 -24.83 11.35 7.61
CA ASP A 242 -26.17 11.13 8.17
C ASP A 242 -26.15 10.55 9.60
N ARG A 243 -24.97 10.44 10.22
CA ARG A 243 -24.86 9.90 11.57
C ARG A 243 -25.11 10.98 12.61
N ASP A 244 -25.92 10.60 13.59
CA ASP A 244 -26.16 11.43 14.77
C ASP A 244 -25.60 10.77 16.03
N ILE A 245 -25.34 11.60 17.05
CA ILE A 245 -24.86 11.15 18.35
C ILE A 245 -25.87 11.45 19.45
N ARG A 246 -25.90 10.62 20.45
CA ARG A 246 -26.59 10.90 21.70
C ARG A 246 -25.69 10.72 22.89
N PHE A 247 -25.87 11.52 23.92
CA PHE A 247 -25.21 11.41 25.19
C PHE A 247 -26.12 10.70 26.18
N ARG A 248 -25.57 9.68 26.87
CA ARG A 248 -26.19 9.04 28.01
C ARG A 248 -25.39 9.40 29.27
N PRO A 249 -26.03 9.78 30.39
CA PRO A 249 -25.31 10.00 31.64
C PRO A 249 -24.53 8.76 32.06
N SER A 250 -23.28 8.98 32.53
CA SER A 250 -22.40 7.96 33.07
C SER A 250 -21.57 8.52 34.22
N PHE A 251 -20.68 7.73 34.78
CA PHE A 251 -19.78 8.15 35.85
C PHE A 251 -18.36 7.69 35.55
N PHE A 252 -17.44 8.65 35.54
CA PHE A 252 -16.00 8.42 35.54
C PHE A 252 -15.35 9.33 36.59
N PRO A 253 -14.41 8.83 37.43
CA PRO A 253 -13.79 9.64 38.49
C PRO A 253 -13.08 10.90 38.02
N PHE A 254 -12.57 10.90 36.81
CA PHE A 254 -11.79 11.97 36.22
C PHE A 254 -12.61 12.98 35.39
N THR A 255 -13.94 12.79 35.28
CA THR A 255 -14.84 13.70 34.57
C THR A 255 -16.13 13.95 35.35
N GLU A 256 -16.65 15.20 35.28
CA GLU A 256 -17.94 15.58 35.85
C GLU A 256 -18.51 16.80 35.11
N PRO A 257 -19.67 16.69 34.42
CA PRO A 257 -20.44 15.46 34.19
C PRO A 257 -19.75 14.50 33.22
N SER A 258 -20.06 13.21 33.40
CA SER A 258 -19.60 12.13 32.54
C SER A 258 -20.72 11.63 31.64
N VAL A 259 -20.37 11.20 30.44
CA VAL A 259 -21.31 10.67 29.45
C VAL A 259 -20.71 9.49 28.68
N GLU A 260 -21.56 8.54 28.35
CA GLU A 260 -21.32 7.59 27.28
C GLU A 260 -21.91 8.15 25.98
N VAL A 261 -21.22 7.93 24.88
CA VAL A 261 -21.59 8.48 23.57
C VAL A 261 -21.95 7.34 22.63
N ASP A 262 -23.17 7.39 22.16
CA ASP A 262 -23.68 6.45 21.17
C ASP A 262 -23.78 7.15 19.80
N VAL A 263 -23.52 6.38 18.73
CA VAL A 263 -23.78 6.77 17.34
C VAL A 263 -25.02 6.03 16.82
N SER A 264 -25.81 6.66 15.95
CA SER A 264 -26.92 6.01 15.27
C SER A 264 -26.43 4.82 14.44
N CYS A 265 -27.10 3.68 14.58
CA CYS A 265 -26.68 2.44 13.92
C CYS A 265 -26.66 2.55 12.39
N ALA A 266 -25.51 2.30 11.78
CA ALA A 266 -25.34 2.37 10.33
C ALA A 266 -26.18 1.31 9.58
N ASN A 267 -26.34 0.14 10.19
CA ASN A 267 -27.03 -0.98 9.56
C ASN A 267 -28.55 -0.78 9.44
N CYS A 268 -29.18 -0.09 10.37
CA CYS A 268 -30.64 0.10 10.39
C CYS A 268 -31.10 1.56 10.38
N GLY A 269 -30.17 2.52 10.21
CA GLY A 269 -30.54 3.94 10.21
C GLY A 269 -31.20 4.44 11.51
N GLY A 270 -30.97 3.75 12.66
CA GLY A 270 -31.59 4.10 13.93
C GLY A 270 -32.90 3.37 14.25
N HIS A 271 -33.42 2.52 13.36
CA HIS A 271 -34.72 1.83 13.55
C HIS A 271 -34.67 0.60 14.46
N GLY A 272 -33.47 0.10 14.77
CA GLY A 272 -33.27 -1.12 15.55
C GLY A 272 -33.04 -2.36 14.69
N CYS A 273 -31.99 -3.11 14.98
CA CYS A 273 -31.64 -4.37 14.32
C CYS A 273 -30.79 -5.24 15.27
N ASN A 274 -30.41 -6.44 14.80
CA ASN A 274 -29.57 -7.36 15.60
C ASN A 274 -28.20 -6.76 15.96
N VAL A 275 -27.60 -5.93 15.09
CA VAL A 275 -26.30 -5.29 15.33
C VAL A 275 -26.37 -4.33 16.53
N CYS A 276 -27.42 -3.51 16.60
CA CYS A 276 -27.65 -2.59 17.72
C CYS A 276 -28.55 -3.18 18.81
N LYS A 277 -28.83 -4.48 18.78
CA LYS A 277 -29.69 -5.19 19.74
C LYS A 277 -31.07 -4.51 19.90
N GLY A 278 -31.64 -4.04 18.80
CA GLY A 278 -32.96 -3.40 18.75
C GLY A 278 -33.01 -1.93 19.20
N THR A 279 -31.89 -1.36 19.69
CA THR A 279 -31.88 0.01 20.26
C THR A 279 -31.82 1.13 19.23
N GLY A 280 -31.32 0.84 18.02
CA GLY A 280 -31.01 1.86 17.00
C GLY A 280 -29.70 2.60 17.24
N TRP A 281 -28.99 2.36 18.34
CA TRP A 281 -27.80 3.07 18.76
C TRP A 281 -26.67 2.10 19.14
N ILE A 282 -25.42 2.55 18.95
CA ILE A 282 -24.22 1.77 19.26
C ILE A 282 -23.28 2.67 20.06
N GLU A 283 -22.91 2.22 21.25
CA GLU A 283 -21.90 2.88 22.06
C GLU A 283 -20.52 2.80 21.40
N ILE A 284 -19.85 3.96 21.33
CA ILE A 284 -18.54 4.08 20.69
C ILE A 284 -17.44 4.61 21.61
N LEU A 285 -17.78 5.42 22.62
CA LEU A 285 -16.79 6.03 23.51
C LEU A 285 -17.39 6.58 24.80
N GLY A 286 -16.51 6.79 25.80
CA GLY A 286 -16.80 7.55 27.01
C GLY A 286 -16.22 8.97 26.92
N ALA A 287 -16.89 9.95 27.54
CA ALA A 287 -16.47 11.34 27.52
C ALA A 287 -16.99 12.12 28.74
N GLY A 288 -16.51 13.35 28.94
CA GLY A 288 -17.05 14.24 29.97
C GLY A 288 -16.26 15.52 30.10
N MET A 289 -16.73 16.40 30.96
CA MET A 289 -15.96 17.58 31.37
C MET A 289 -14.88 17.13 32.36
N VAL A 290 -13.67 17.66 32.22
CA VAL A 290 -12.55 17.30 33.11
C VAL A 290 -12.88 17.71 34.55
N HIS A 291 -12.70 16.77 35.48
CA HIS A 291 -12.98 17.04 36.88
C HIS A 291 -12.06 18.14 37.44
N PRO A 292 -12.58 19.10 38.25
CA PRO A 292 -11.76 20.20 38.80
C PRO A 292 -10.49 19.71 39.51
N ASN A 293 -10.56 18.61 40.29
CA ASN A 293 -9.39 18.05 40.97
C ASN A 293 -8.27 17.63 39.99
N VAL A 294 -8.62 17.10 38.80
CA VAL A 294 -7.65 16.72 37.77
C VAL A 294 -6.93 17.96 37.22
N LEU A 295 -7.64 19.06 37.00
CA LEU A 295 -7.08 20.34 36.57
C LEU A 295 -6.12 20.89 37.65
N GLU A 296 -6.54 20.89 38.90
CA GLU A 296 -5.76 21.41 40.03
C GLU A 296 -4.49 20.57 40.29
N MET A 297 -4.59 19.24 40.21
CA MET A 297 -3.44 18.35 40.33
C MET A 297 -2.40 18.59 39.22
N ALA A 298 -2.84 19.00 38.04
CA ALA A 298 -1.98 19.34 36.92
C ALA A 298 -1.53 20.82 36.93
N GLY A 299 -1.87 21.60 37.99
CA GLY A 299 -1.44 22.98 38.18
C GLY A 299 -2.32 24.02 37.50
N PHE A 300 -3.48 23.66 36.95
CA PHE A 300 -4.44 24.61 36.37
C PHE A 300 -5.42 25.15 37.42
N ASP A 301 -5.69 26.44 37.37
CA ASP A 301 -6.74 27.05 38.19
C ASP A 301 -8.14 26.64 37.65
N SER A 302 -8.80 25.73 38.37
CA SER A 302 -10.12 25.20 37.99
C SER A 302 -11.24 26.24 37.96
N LYS A 303 -11.03 27.45 38.52
CA LYS A 303 -11.97 28.57 38.45
C LYS A 303 -11.83 29.35 37.12
N LYS A 304 -10.67 29.26 36.49
CA LYS A 304 -10.35 29.92 35.23
C LYS A 304 -10.46 29.02 34.03
N TYR A 305 -9.94 27.80 34.17
CA TYR A 305 -9.87 26.80 33.12
C TYR A 305 -10.93 25.73 33.28
N THR A 306 -11.51 25.33 32.18
CA THR A 306 -12.38 24.18 32.05
C THR A 306 -11.87 23.30 30.91
N GLY A 307 -12.32 22.07 30.85
CA GLY A 307 -11.89 21.18 29.79
C GLY A 307 -12.87 20.03 29.57
N PHE A 308 -12.70 19.34 28.47
CA PHE A 308 -13.36 18.07 28.23
C PHE A 308 -12.36 17.02 27.81
N ALA A 309 -12.69 15.77 28.09
CA ALA A 309 -11.94 14.60 27.65
C ALA A 309 -12.89 13.55 27.07
N PHE A 310 -12.34 12.71 26.18
CA PHE A 310 -13.02 11.54 25.61
C PHE A 310 -12.03 10.42 25.35
N GLY A 311 -12.51 9.16 25.35
CA GLY A 311 -11.65 8.00 25.10
C GLY A 311 -12.37 6.95 24.29
N MET A 312 -11.75 6.50 23.18
CA MET A 312 -12.30 5.52 22.26
C MET A 312 -11.33 4.37 21.99
N GLY A 313 -11.86 3.19 21.68
CA GLY A 313 -11.10 2.04 21.21
C GLY A 313 -11.12 1.95 19.68
N PRO A 314 -10.00 2.18 18.99
CA PRO A 314 -9.92 2.04 17.53
C PRO A 314 -10.36 0.68 17.02
N GLU A 315 -10.16 -0.40 17.79
CA GLU A 315 -10.68 -1.75 17.48
C GLU A 315 -12.18 -1.74 17.31
N ARG A 316 -12.91 -1.09 18.26
CA ARG A 316 -14.37 -0.99 18.20
C ARG A 316 -14.84 -0.25 16.98
N ILE A 317 -14.14 0.82 16.61
CA ILE A 317 -14.41 1.61 15.40
C ILE A 317 -14.13 0.78 14.16
N ALA A 318 -12.98 0.08 14.10
CA ALA A 318 -12.62 -0.79 13.00
C ALA A 318 -13.61 -1.96 12.83
N MET A 319 -14.03 -2.58 13.93
CA MET A 319 -15.05 -3.63 13.91
C MET A 319 -16.37 -3.14 13.31
N LEU A 320 -16.82 -1.96 13.69
CA LEU A 320 -18.04 -1.35 13.15
C LEU A 320 -17.90 -0.94 11.69
N LYS A 321 -16.74 -0.37 11.32
CA LYS A 321 -16.46 0.13 9.97
C LYS A 321 -16.33 -1.00 8.94
N TYR A 322 -15.65 -2.07 9.31
CA TYR A 322 -15.33 -3.18 8.42
C TYR A 322 -16.21 -4.43 8.61
N GLY A 323 -17.13 -4.41 9.58
CA GLY A 323 -17.99 -5.56 9.87
C GLY A 323 -17.24 -6.74 10.47
N ILE A 324 -16.21 -6.48 11.29
CA ILE A 324 -15.42 -7.51 11.97
C ILE A 324 -16.14 -7.87 13.27
N ASP A 325 -16.35 -9.13 13.49
CA ASP A 325 -17.16 -9.65 14.62
C ASP A 325 -16.32 -10.13 15.83
N ASP A 326 -15.00 -10.23 15.67
CA ASP A 326 -14.10 -10.72 16.70
C ASP A 326 -12.81 -9.89 16.75
N ILE A 327 -12.55 -9.25 17.92
CA ILE A 327 -11.37 -8.40 18.14
C ILE A 327 -10.05 -9.16 18.02
N ARG A 328 -10.04 -10.47 18.29
CA ARG A 328 -8.84 -11.32 18.24
C ARG A 328 -8.24 -11.39 16.84
N HIS A 329 -9.03 -11.18 15.78
CA HIS A 329 -8.54 -11.14 14.40
C HIS A 329 -7.49 -10.06 14.17
N PHE A 330 -7.51 -8.96 14.89
CA PHE A 330 -6.50 -7.91 14.79
C PHE A 330 -5.12 -8.35 15.32
N TYR A 331 -5.07 -9.34 16.22
CA TYR A 331 -3.86 -9.72 16.94
C TYR A 331 -3.30 -11.09 16.57
N GLN A 332 -4.06 -11.92 15.85
CA GLN A 332 -3.64 -13.28 15.44
C GLN A 332 -2.67 -13.29 14.25
N ASN A 333 -2.49 -12.17 13.56
CA ASN A 333 -1.63 -12.04 12.37
C ASN A 333 -1.97 -13.05 11.25
N ASP A 334 -3.24 -13.41 11.09
CA ASP A 334 -3.68 -14.31 10.01
C ASP A 334 -3.62 -13.56 8.66
N ILE A 335 -2.75 -14.03 7.77
CA ILE A 335 -2.55 -13.42 6.45
C ILE A 335 -3.84 -13.39 5.60
N ARG A 336 -4.76 -14.35 5.79
CA ARG A 336 -6.03 -14.41 5.07
C ARG A 336 -6.97 -13.28 5.51
N PHE A 337 -6.95 -12.95 6.81
CA PHE A 337 -7.66 -11.79 7.35
C PHE A 337 -7.05 -10.50 6.82
N LEU A 338 -5.73 -10.33 6.94
CA LEU A 338 -5.03 -9.11 6.52
C LEU A 338 -5.16 -8.82 5.03
N GLN A 339 -5.17 -9.86 4.19
CA GLN A 339 -5.32 -9.72 2.73
C GLN A 339 -6.68 -9.16 2.29
N GLN A 340 -7.72 -9.25 3.12
CA GLN A 340 -9.04 -8.69 2.80
C GLN A 340 -9.01 -7.17 2.69
N PHE A 341 -8.05 -6.52 3.33
CA PHE A 341 -7.88 -5.06 3.35
C PHE A 341 -6.95 -4.53 2.24
N ASN A 342 -6.47 -5.41 1.35
CA ASN A 342 -5.55 -5.05 0.26
C ASN A 342 -6.20 -4.24 -0.88
N ARG A 343 -7.51 -4.07 -0.90
CA ARG A 343 -8.27 -3.49 -2.01
C ARG A 343 -8.93 -2.14 -1.68
N VAL A 344 -8.57 -1.53 -0.58
CA VAL A 344 -9.19 -0.26 -0.17
C VAL A 344 -8.24 0.90 -0.31
#